data_c75f2069ca273b9e0f023d02d901caf4
#
_entry.id   c75f2069ca273b9e0f023d02d901caf4
#
_cell.length_a   1.000
_cell.length_b   1.000
_cell.length_c   1.000
_cell.angle_alpha   90.00
_cell.angle_beta   90.00
_cell.angle_gamma   90.00
#
_symmetry.space_group_name_H-M   'P 1'
#
loop_
_entity.id
_entity.type
_entity.pdbx_description
1 polymer ?
#
loop_
_entity_poly.entity_id
_entity_poly.type
_entity_poly.pdbx_seq_one_letter_code
_entity_poly.pdbx_strand_id
1 'polypeptide(L)'
;MDKKFEKIYEIAEREGWKVDYEYTDEKETEICLSFNKYSPAGRDFYFEVFVPNDEDEDAFCYNVRHSIYKYLECFDVCYETYIWLDESGHGKNGAPYDMKDLYEDTEYCKKMIHDLWFSLN
;
A
#
# COMPACT_ATOMS: atom_id res chain seq x y z
N MET A 1 -16.75 -3.44 -14.14
CA MET A 1 -16.14 -3.56 -12.80
C MET A 1 -17.22 -3.43 -11.73
N ASP A 2 -17.11 -4.21 -10.68
CA ASP A 2 -18.01 -4.12 -9.54
C ASP A 2 -17.94 -2.74 -8.88
N LYS A 3 -19.09 -2.19 -8.49
CA LYS A 3 -19.15 -0.85 -7.88
C LYS A 3 -18.29 -0.73 -6.62
N LYS A 4 -18.15 -1.81 -5.86
CA LYS A 4 -17.36 -1.78 -4.63
C LYS A 4 -15.88 -1.50 -4.89
N PHE A 5 -15.35 -1.90 -6.05
CA PHE A 5 -13.98 -1.58 -6.44
C PHE A 5 -13.84 -0.16 -6.98
N GLU A 6 -14.87 0.36 -7.65
CA GLU A 6 -14.80 1.68 -8.28
C GLU A 6 -14.44 2.79 -7.31
N LYS A 7 -15.08 2.80 -6.14
CA LYS A 7 -14.81 3.83 -5.13
C LYS A 7 -13.37 3.79 -4.64
N ILE A 8 -12.86 2.58 -4.38
CA ILE A 8 -11.49 2.40 -3.92
C ILE A 8 -10.50 2.82 -4.99
N TYR A 9 -10.73 2.40 -6.24
CA TYR A 9 -9.88 2.75 -7.36
C TYR A 9 -9.85 4.25 -7.59
N GLU A 10 -11.02 4.89 -7.60
CA GLU A 10 -11.13 6.33 -7.81
C GLU A 10 -10.33 7.11 -6.79
N ILE A 11 -10.49 6.79 -5.50
CA ILE A 11 -9.81 7.49 -4.42
C ILE A 11 -8.31 7.25 -4.49
N ALA A 12 -7.90 5.99 -4.66
CA ALA A 12 -6.48 5.63 -4.69
C ALA A 12 -5.77 6.24 -5.90
N GLU A 13 -6.39 6.16 -7.09
CA GLU A 13 -5.81 6.73 -8.32
C GLU A 13 -5.69 8.25 -8.23
N ARG A 14 -6.63 8.92 -7.58
CA ARG A 14 -6.57 10.37 -7.35
C ARG A 14 -5.32 10.76 -6.57
N GLU A 15 -4.84 9.88 -5.68
CA GLU A 15 -3.62 10.11 -4.89
C GLU A 15 -2.37 9.53 -5.55
N GLY A 16 -2.49 9.02 -6.77
CA GLY A 16 -1.34 8.51 -7.51
C GLY A 16 -1.04 7.02 -7.34
N TRP A 17 -1.93 6.27 -6.68
CA TRP A 17 -1.76 4.83 -6.52
C TRP A 17 -2.28 4.10 -7.74
N LYS A 18 -1.56 3.07 -8.16
CA LYS A 18 -2.05 2.07 -9.09
C LYS A 18 -2.60 0.93 -8.25
N VAL A 19 -3.84 0.51 -8.53
CA VAL A 19 -4.53 -0.53 -7.77
C VAL A 19 -4.85 -1.69 -8.69
N ASP A 20 -4.56 -2.90 -8.22
CA ASP A 20 -4.95 -4.13 -8.88
C ASP A 20 -5.59 -5.05 -7.84
N TYR A 21 -6.36 -6.03 -8.30
CA TYR A 21 -6.93 -7.02 -7.41
C TYR A 21 -6.89 -8.40 -8.05
N GLU A 22 -6.89 -9.43 -7.20
CA GLU A 22 -7.07 -10.81 -7.64
C GLU A 22 -7.76 -11.60 -6.53
N TYR A 23 -8.43 -12.66 -6.91
CA TYR A 23 -9.01 -13.59 -5.96
C TYR A 23 -7.93 -14.57 -5.48
N THR A 24 -7.93 -14.86 -4.18
CA THR A 24 -6.92 -15.75 -3.59
C THR A 24 -7.32 -17.21 -3.64
N ASP A 25 -8.59 -17.50 -3.94
CA ASP A 25 -9.11 -18.86 -4.04
C ASP A 25 -10.08 -19.01 -5.23
N GLU A 26 -10.35 -20.26 -5.62
CA GLU A 26 -11.25 -20.56 -6.73
C GLU A 26 -12.70 -20.18 -6.45
N LYS A 27 -13.08 -20.10 -5.19
CA LYS A 27 -14.45 -19.75 -4.76
C LYS A 27 -14.66 -18.25 -4.70
N GLU A 28 -13.60 -17.47 -4.95
CA GLU A 28 -13.65 -16.01 -4.92
C GLU A 28 -14.13 -15.45 -3.58
N THR A 29 -13.74 -16.10 -2.46
CA THR A 29 -14.17 -15.70 -1.12
C THR A 29 -13.29 -14.63 -0.51
N GLU A 30 -12.06 -14.49 -1.02
CA GLU A 30 -11.10 -13.51 -0.51
C GLU A 30 -10.45 -12.78 -1.68
N ILE A 31 -10.21 -11.50 -1.49
CA ILE A 31 -9.58 -10.62 -2.48
C ILE A 31 -8.27 -10.08 -1.94
N CYS A 32 -7.23 -10.14 -2.76
CA CYS A 32 -5.98 -9.44 -2.52
C CYS A 32 -6.01 -8.15 -3.33
N LEU A 33 -5.90 -7.00 -2.65
CA LEU A 33 -5.76 -5.69 -3.28
C LEU A 33 -4.31 -5.25 -3.19
N SER A 34 -3.73 -4.88 -4.32
CA SER A 34 -2.35 -4.42 -4.43
C SER A 34 -2.33 -2.92 -4.71
N PHE A 35 -1.49 -2.20 -3.97
CA PHE A 35 -1.32 -0.76 -4.12
C PHE A 35 0.12 -0.46 -4.45
N ASN A 36 0.34 0.27 -5.53
CA ASN A 36 1.68 0.62 -6.01
C ASN A 36 1.77 2.11 -6.30
N LYS A 37 2.81 2.76 -5.77
CA LYS A 37 3.03 4.19 -5.97
C LYS A 37 4.52 4.49 -5.80
N TYR A 38 5.05 5.33 -6.69
CA TYR A 38 6.43 5.80 -6.53
C TYR A 38 6.51 6.82 -5.40
N SER A 39 7.54 6.67 -4.56
CA SER A 39 7.85 7.68 -3.56
C SER A 39 8.45 8.92 -4.23
N PRO A 40 8.58 10.05 -3.52
CA PRO A 40 9.20 11.25 -4.08
C PRO A 40 10.63 11.02 -4.58
N ALA A 41 11.36 10.10 -3.97
CA ALA A 41 12.72 9.76 -4.37
C ALA A 41 12.76 8.79 -5.56
N GLY A 42 11.60 8.28 -6.00
CA GLY A 42 11.51 7.36 -7.14
C GLY A 42 11.50 5.89 -6.76
N ARG A 43 11.38 5.57 -5.46
CA ARG A 43 11.26 4.17 -5.02
C ARG A 43 9.88 3.62 -5.41
N ASP A 44 9.86 2.44 -6.00
CA ASP A 44 8.65 1.73 -6.38
C ASP A 44 8.05 1.07 -5.13
N PHE A 45 7.21 1.81 -4.40
CA PHE A 45 6.61 1.33 -3.17
C PHE A 45 5.36 0.52 -3.46
N TYR A 46 5.24 -0.61 -2.79
CA TYR A 46 4.17 -1.58 -3.04
C TYR A 46 3.74 -2.20 -1.71
N PHE A 47 2.43 -2.35 -1.54
CA PHE A 47 1.89 -3.16 -0.45
C PHE A 47 0.58 -3.78 -0.89
N GLU A 48 0.14 -4.79 -0.15
CA GLU A 48 -1.14 -5.45 -0.44
C GLU A 48 -1.90 -5.75 0.84
N VAL A 49 -3.22 -5.82 0.70
CA VAL A 49 -4.13 -6.18 1.79
C VAL A 49 -5.06 -7.29 1.32
N PHE A 50 -5.48 -8.13 2.27
CA PHE A 50 -6.37 -9.25 2.02
C PHE A 50 -7.68 -8.98 2.73
N VAL A 51 -8.79 -9.03 1.99
CA VAL A 51 -10.11 -8.74 2.53
C VAL A 51 -11.13 -9.77 2.05
N PRO A 52 -12.18 -10.05 2.86
CA PRO A 52 -13.27 -10.89 2.39
C PRO A 52 -13.94 -10.27 1.16
N ASN A 53 -14.40 -11.12 0.25
CA ASN A 53 -15.17 -10.67 -0.91
C ASN A 53 -16.62 -10.44 -0.50
N ASP A 54 -16.85 -9.36 0.26
CA ASP A 54 -18.18 -9.00 0.70
C ASP A 54 -18.94 -8.29 -0.42
N GLU A 55 -20.18 -8.71 -0.67
CA GLU A 55 -21.01 -8.12 -1.71
C GLU A 55 -21.56 -6.76 -1.31
N ASP A 56 -21.65 -6.49 0.00
CA ASP A 56 -22.06 -5.18 0.51
C ASP A 56 -20.92 -4.18 0.29
N GLU A 57 -21.22 -3.16 -0.48
CA GLU A 57 -20.24 -2.14 -0.88
C GLU A 57 -19.63 -1.42 0.33
N ASP A 58 -20.47 -1.05 1.32
CA ASP A 58 -20.00 -0.34 2.50
C ASP A 58 -19.14 -1.24 3.40
N ALA A 59 -19.56 -2.50 3.57
CA ALA A 59 -18.77 -3.46 4.34
C ALA A 59 -17.43 -3.74 3.67
N PHE A 60 -17.42 -3.87 2.36
CA PHE A 60 -16.18 -4.09 1.61
C PHE A 60 -15.23 -2.91 1.76
N CYS A 61 -15.72 -1.69 1.59
CA CYS A 61 -14.90 -0.49 1.75
C CYS A 61 -14.36 -0.35 3.18
N TYR A 62 -15.19 -0.66 4.18
CA TYR A 62 -14.75 -0.65 5.57
C TYR A 62 -13.62 -1.66 5.80
N ASN A 63 -13.77 -2.87 5.27
CA ASN A 63 -12.76 -3.92 5.44
C ASN A 63 -11.44 -3.53 4.78
N VAL A 64 -11.48 -2.94 3.59
CA VAL A 64 -10.28 -2.47 2.90
C VAL A 64 -9.59 -1.39 3.73
N ARG A 65 -10.33 -0.38 4.16
CA ARG A 65 -9.80 0.71 4.98
C ARG A 65 -9.18 0.18 6.28
N HIS A 66 -9.88 -0.72 6.94
CA HIS A 66 -9.40 -1.31 8.20
C HIS A 66 -8.10 -2.11 7.98
N SER A 67 -8.01 -2.85 6.89
CA SER A 67 -6.81 -3.61 6.55
C SER A 67 -5.62 -2.69 6.24
N ILE A 68 -5.87 -1.57 5.57
CA ILE A 68 -4.83 -0.56 5.32
C ILE A 68 -4.37 0.06 6.64
N TYR A 69 -5.31 0.35 7.55
CA TYR A 69 -4.96 0.88 8.88
C TYR A 69 -4.08 -0.10 9.66
N LYS A 70 -4.40 -1.39 9.62
CA LYS A 70 -3.59 -2.40 10.30
C LYS A 70 -2.18 -2.50 9.69
N TYR A 71 -2.08 -2.40 8.37
CA TYR A 71 -0.79 -2.37 7.70
C TYR A 71 0.01 -1.14 8.17
N LEU A 72 -0.64 0.02 8.23
CA LEU A 72 -0.03 1.26 8.70
C LEU A 72 0.48 1.15 10.14
N GLU A 73 -0.32 0.55 11.04
CA GLU A 73 0.09 0.35 12.44
C GLU A 73 1.34 -0.52 12.57
N CYS A 74 1.47 -1.52 11.69
CA CYS A 74 2.59 -2.46 11.70
C CYS A 74 3.78 -1.96 10.86
N PHE A 75 3.67 -0.81 10.22
CA PHE A 75 4.73 -0.29 9.36
C PHE A 75 5.84 0.31 10.24
N ASP A 76 6.93 -0.43 10.35
CA ASP A 76 8.11 -0.03 11.11
C ASP A 76 9.12 0.61 10.15
N VAL A 77 9.31 1.92 10.27
CA VAL A 77 10.19 2.68 9.38
C VAL A 77 11.62 2.14 9.42
N CYS A 78 12.12 1.75 10.58
CA CYS A 78 13.47 1.21 10.70
C CYS A 78 13.61 -0.10 9.94
N TYR A 79 12.67 -1.02 10.13
CA TYR A 79 12.69 -2.32 9.45
C TYR A 79 12.51 -2.15 7.94
N GLU A 80 11.56 -1.33 7.53
CA GLU A 80 11.29 -1.07 6.10
C GLU A 80 12.47 -0.40 5.41
N THR A 81 13.22 0.42 6.11
CA THR A 81 14.46 1.00 5.60
C THR A 81 15.52 -0.09 5.43
N TYR A 82 15.65 -0.97 6.43
CA TYR A 82 16.65 -2.03 6.41
C TYR A 82 16.49 -2.96 5.21
N ILE A 83 15.27 -3.36 4.87
CA ILE A 83 15.04 -4.30 3.77
C ILE A 83 15.36 -3.73 2.39
N TRP A 84 15.52 -2.42 2.27
CA TRP A 84 15.89 -1.76 1.02
C TRP A 84 17.40 -1.46 0.93
N LEU A 85 18.19 -1.92 1.90
CA LEU A 85 19.63 -1.79 1.86
C LEU A 85 20.27 -2.98 1.14
N ASP A 86 21.38 -2.71 0.42
CA ASP A 86 22.20 -3.74 -0.17
C ASP A 86 23.27 -4.22 0.85
N GLU A 87 24.15 -5.11 0.42
CA GLU A 87 25.21 -5.67 1.30
C GLU A 87 26.19 -4.61 1.79
N SER A 88 26.34 -3.51 1.06
CA SER A 88 27.26 -2.44 1.45
C SER A 88 26.62 -1.38 2.35
N GLY A 89 25.34 -1.53 2.68
CA GLY A 89 24.61 -0.59 3.53
C GLY A 89 24.05 0.61 2.80
N HIS A 90 23.92 0.53 1.49
CA HIS A 90 23.34 1.58 0.65
C HIS A 90 22.00 1.13 0.07
N GLY A 91 21.16 2.08 -0.32
CA GLY A 91 19.86 1.77 -0.93
C GLY A 91 19.98 1.05 -2.26
N LYS A 92 19.03 0.15 -2.54
CA LYS A 92 18.99 -0.66 -3.76
C LYS A 92 17.66 -0.48 -4.49
N ASN A 93 17.60 -0.99 -5.73
CA ASN A 93 16.36 -1.08 -6.53
C ASN A 93 15.63 0.27 -6.68
N GLY A 94 16.38 1.33 -7.00
CA GLY A 94 15.80 2.65 -7.22
C GLY A 94 15.60 3.47 -5.95
N ALA A 95 15.85 2.91 -4.78
CA ALA A 95 15.79 3.63 -3.53
C ALA A 95 16.97 4.60 -3.40
N PRO A 96 16.87 5.65 -2.56
CA PRO A 96 17.98 6.56 -2.31
C PRO A 96 19.24 5.81 -1.87
N TYR A 97 20.39 6.23 -2.38
CA TYR A 97 21.65 5.56 -2.11
C TYR A 97 22.07 5.68 -0.66
N ASP A 98 22.01 6.90 -0.10
CA ASP A 98 22.41 7.14 1.29
C ASP A 98 21.34 6.68 2.27
N MET A 99 21.76 6.02 3.35
CA MET A 99 20.87 5.48 4.36
C MET A 99 19.97 6.56 4.98
N LYS A 100 20.48 7.75 5.20
CA LYS A 100 19.70 8.85 5.74
C LYS A 100 18.54 9.22 4.81
N ASP A 101 18.83 9.36 3.51
CA ASP A 101 17.83 9.70 2.51
C ASP A 101 16.83 8.58 2.33
N LEU A 102 17.30 7.33 2.42
CA LEU A 102 16.43 6.15 2.36
C LEU A 102 15.47 6.13 3.55
N TYR A 103 15.96 6.43 4.74
CA TYR A 103 15.12 6.48 5.94
C TYR A 103 14.05 7.58 5.81
N GLU A 104 14.42 8.76 5.39
CA GLU A 104 13.48 9.86 5.18
C GLU A 104 12.42 9.50 4.12
N ASP A 105 12.83 8.82 3.06
CA ASP A 105 11.90 8.36 2.02
C ASP A 105 10.96 7.29 2.56
N THR A 106 11.44 6.41 3.45
CA THR A 106 10.60 5.41 4.11
C THR A 106 9.56 6.06 5.02
N GLU A 107 9.94 7.10 5.75
CA GLU A 107 8.98 7.88 6.52
C GLU A 107 7.90 8.48 5.61
N TYR A 108 8.28 8.93 4.43
CA TYR A 108 7.32 9.45 3.46
C TYR A 108 6.39 8.36 2.93
N CYS A 109 6.91 7.15 2.72
CA CYS A 109 6.06 6.01 2.33
C CYS A 109 4.99 5.74 3.39
N LYS A 110 5.36 5.80 4.66
CA LYS A 110 4.39 5.66 5.76
C LYS A 110 3.30 6.73 5.68
N LYS A 111 3.68 7.96 5.37
CA LYS A 111 2.73 9.05 5.17
C LYS A 111 1.80 8.79 3.99
N MET A 112 2.32 8.23 2.90
CA MET A 112 1.51 7.87 1.74
C MET A 112 0.41 6.87 2.11
N ILE A 113 0.75 5.87 2.92
CA ILE A 113 -0.22 4.87 3.40
C ILE A 113 -1.28 5.55 4.28
N HIS A 114 -0.85 6.41 5.19
CA HIS A 114 -1.75 7.16 6.08
C HIS A 114 -2.73 8.01 5.28
N ASP A 115 -2.25 8.73 4.26
CA ASP A 115 -3.08 9.61 3.45
C ASP A 115 -4.11 8.80 2.66
N LEU A 116 -3.71 7.63 2.14
CA LEU A 116 -4.65 6.73 1.46
C LEU A 116 -5.75 6.26 2.43
N TRP A 117 -5.36 5.78 3.60
CA TRP A 117 -6.31 5.34 4.62
C TRP A 117 -7.29 6.47 4.98
N PHE A 118 -6.77 7.66 5.20
CA PHE A 118 -7.58 8.82 5.56
C PHE A 118 -8.59 9.17 4.45
N SER A 119 -8.16 9.11 3.20
CA SER A 119 -9.01 9.44 2.05
C SER A 119 -10.12 8.42 1.80
N LEU A 120 -9.93 7.19 2.25
CA LEU A 120 -10.96 6.15 2.14
C LEU A 120 -12.04 6.24 3.23
N ASN A 121 -11.88 7.16 4.12
CA ASN A 121 -12.78 7.34 5.25
C ASN A 121 -14.17 7.87 4.83
#